data_79231cd6bb2623fecbcb42b0d57e87db
#
_entry.id   79231cd6bb2623fecbcb42b0d57e87db
#
_cell.length_a   1.000
_cell.length_b   1.000
_cell.length_c   1.000
_cell.angle_alpha   90.00
_cell.angle_beta   90.00
_cell.angle_gamma   90.00
#
_symmetry.space_group_name_H-M   'P 1'
#
loop_
_entity.id
_entity.type
_entity.pdbx_description
1 polymer ?
#
loop_
_entity_poly.entity_id
_entity_poly.type
_entity_poly.pdbx_seq_one_letter_code
_entity_poly.pdbx_strand_id
1 'polypeptide(L)'
;MKRILVSLAPAFAVLLSALTLAGCAGKQAAAPTLDEVFASRRSIRAYEAGKTISEAEVRELLTATQNAPSWANQQPSKYYVAIGAEKREAVLELIGGNKERVINAPVFLVSTFERGKSGFFRGNPVDATGDFWGAYDNGLSNAYLVLKARAMGFDTLIMGIRQADAIRAEFGIPDSEAIMAVIAVGYRAQEPNRPARKDLDEIVKFF
;
A
#
# COMPACT_ATOMS: atom_id res chain seq x y z
N MET A 1 -54.50 -69.06 -36.25
CA MET A 1 -53.32 -68.47 -36.85
C MET A 1 -53.29 -66.96 -36.50
N LYS A 2 -52.53 -66.57 -35.47
CA LYS A 2 -52.38 -65.17 -35.01
C LYS A 2 -50.98 -64.70 -35.43
N ARG A 3 -50.93 -63.72 -36.28
CA ARG A 3 -49.67 -63.05 -36.66
C ARG A 3 -49.29 -62.02 -35.60
N ILE A 4 -48.11 -62.15 -35.05
CA ILE A 4 -47.51 -61.21 -34.11
C ILE A 4 -46.73 -60.20 -34.97
N LEU A 5 -47.12 -58.89 -34.94
CA LEU A 5 -46.36 -57.79 -35.47
C LEU A 5 -45.33 -57.40 -34.45
N VAL A 6 -44.04 -57.48 -34.83
CA VAL A 6 -42.95 -56.96 -34.06
C VAL A 6 -42.69 -55.52 -34.56
N SER A 7 -42.91 -54.56 -33.68
CA SER A 7 -42.62 -53.15 -33.93
C SER A 7 -41.14 -52.86 -33.62
N LEU A 8 -40.39 -52.47 -34.63
CA LEU A 8 -39.04 -51.91 -34.50
C LEU A 8 -39.16 -50.41 -34.13
N ALA A 9 -38.71 -50.03 -32.97
CA ALA A 9 -38.49 -48.63 -32.60
C ALA A 9 -37.05 -48.19 -32.99
N PRO A 10 -36.85 -47.03 -33.60
CA PRO A 10 -35.52 -46.54 -33.89
C PRO A 10 -34.83 -45.95 -32.63
N ALA A 11 -33.63 -46.44 -32.35
CA ALA A 11 -32.78 -45.89 -31.30
C ALA A 11 -32.26 -44.51 -31.75
N PHE A 12 -32.68 -43.45 -31.08
CA PHE A 12 -32.10 -42.14 -31.21
C PHE A 12 -30.78 -42.09 -30.40
N ALA A 13 -29.65 -42.08 -31.12
CA ALA A 13 -28.35 -41.85 -30.54
C ALA A 13 -28.20 -40.35 -30.27
N VAL A 14 -28.27 -39.93 -28.99
CA VAL A 14 -27.94 -38.58 -28.57
C VAL A 14 -26.41 -38.48 -28.49
N LEU A 15 -25.79 -37.83 -29.47
CA LEU A 15 -24.38 -37.43 -29.41
C LEU A 15 -24.24 -36.27 -28.40
N LEU A 16 -23.78 -36.55 -27.20
CA LEU A 16 -23.40 -35.56 -26.23
C LEU A 16 -22.00 -35.00 -26.63
N SER A 17 -21.98 -33.89 -27.35
CA SER A 17 -20.73 -33.12 -27.61
C SER A 17 -20.31 -32.43 -26.31
N ALA A 18 -19.36 -33.05 -25.62
CA ALA A 18 -18.67 -32.42 -24.51
C ALA A 18 -17.79 -31.25 -25.04
N LEU A 19 -18.31 -30.03 -24.93
CA LEU A 19 -17.56 -28.83 -25.19
C LEU A 19 -16.57 -28.63 -24.03
N THR A 20 -15.34 -29.10 -24.18
CA THR A 20 -14.26 -28.82 -23.24
C THR A 20 -13.92 -27.32 -23.34
N LEU A 21 -14.46 -26.50 -22.45
CA LEU A 21 -13.97 -25.18 -22.13
C LEU A 21 -12.55 -25.31 -21.57
N ALA A 22 -11.55 -25.31 -22.45
CA ALA A 22 -10.17 -25.07 -22.08
C ALA A 22 -10.09 -23.63 -21.59
N GLY A 23 -10.36 -23.41 -20.29
CA GLY A 23 -10.10 -22.16 -19.62
C GLY A 23 -8.60 -21.87 -19.75
N CYS A 24 -8.23 -20.84 -20.49
CA CYS A 24 -6.90 -20.23 -20.39
C CYS A 24 -6.75 -19.72 -18.96
N ALA A 25 -6.32 -20.58 -18.05
CA ALA A 25 -5.75 -20.15 -16.77
C ALA A 25 -4.46 -19.40 -17.14
N GLY A 26 -4.58 -18.09 -17.35
CA GLY A 26 -3.43 -17.21 -17.45
C GLY A 26 -2.55 -17.50 -16.24
N LYS A 27 -1.28 -17.89 -16.45
CA LYS A 27 -0.31 -18.03 -15.39
C LYS A 27 -0.29 -16.72 -14.62
N GLN A 28 -0.89 -16.70 -13.44
CA GLN A 28 -0.78 -15.57 -12.53
C GLN A 28 0.72 -15.41 -12.27
N ALA A 29 1.28 -14.26 -12.63
CA ALA A 29 2.70 -14.00 -12.41
C ALA A 29 2.99 -14.23 -10.92
N ALA A 30 4.06 -14.96 -10.62
CA ALA A 30 4.46 -15.19 -9.24
C ALA A 30 4.70 -13.85 -8.55
N ALA A 31 4.31 -13.75 -7.27
CA ALA A 31 4.59 -12.56 -6.49
C ALA A 31 6.11 -12.32 -6.46
N PRO A 32 6.56 -11.04 -6.54
CA PRO A 32 7.99 -10.74 -6.52
C PRO A 32 8.61 -11.16 -5.18
N THR A 33 9.85 -11.62 -5.23
CA THR A 33 10.64 -11.89 -4.04
C THR A 33 10.94 -10.59 -3.29
N LEU A 34 11.35 -10.69 -2.02
CA LEU A 34 11.72 -9.53 -1.22
C LEU A 34 12.89 -8.76 -1.84
N ASP A 35 13.89 -9.48 -2.39
CA ASP A 35 15.03 -8.85 -3.06
C ASP A 35 14.63 -8.10 -4.32
N GLU A 36 13.71 -8.63 -5.11
CA GLU A 36 13.15 -7.94 -6.27
C GLU A 36 12.37 -6.68 -5.85
N VAL A 37 11.63 -6.74 -4.74
CA VAL A 37 10.94 -5.57 -4.17
C VAL A 37 11.96 -4.51 -3.75
N PHE A 38 13.00 -4.86 -3.01
CA PHE A 38 14.08 -3.92 -2.62
C PHE A 38 14.80 -3.34 -3.85
N ALA A 39 15.08 -4.18 -4.84
CA ALA A 39 15.75 -3.75 -6.06
C ALA A 39 14.90 -2.81 -6.92
N SER A 40 13.57 -2.99 -6.96
CA SER A 40 12.66 -2.26 -7.87
C SER A 40 11.93 -1.06 -7.23
N ARG A 41 11.80 -1.02 -5.89
CA ARG A 41 11.11 0.09 -5.20
C ARG A 41 11.83 1.43 -5.42
N ARG A 42 11.08 2.43 -5.82
CA ARG A 42 11.54 3.81 -6.03
C ARG A 42 10.57 4.81 -5.40
N SER A 43 11.04 6.03 -5.17
CA SER A 43 10.16 7.18 -4.92
C SER A 43 9.66 7.70 -6.26
N ILE A 44 8.37 7.48 -6.54
CA ILE A 44 7.76 7.79 -7.84
C ILE A 44 7.17 9.19 -7.82
N ARG A 45 7.44 9.97 -8.87
CA ARG A 45 7.04 11.38 -9.01
C ARG A 45 6.25 11.66 -10.30
N ALA A 46 5.66 10.61 -10.87
CA ALA A 46 4.67 10.69 -11.94
C ALA A 46 3.82 9.41 -11.89
N TYR A 47 2.52 9.56 -11.93
CA TYR A 47 1.55 8.46 -11.85
C TYR A 47 0.69 8.41 -13.09
N GLU A 48 0.25 7.20 -13.47
CA GLU A 48 -0.66 6.99 -14.60
C GLU A 48 -2.01 7.65 -14.31
N ALA A 49 -2.48 8.47 -15.25
CA ALA A 49 -3.78 9.11 -15.14
C ALA A 49 -4.92 8.09 -15.32
N GLY A 50 -6.05 8.34 -14.65
CA GLY A 50 -7.26 7.52 -14.78
C GLY A 50 -7.18 6.15 -14.11
N LYS A 51 -6.08 5.79 -13.47
CA LYS A 51 -5.97 4.57 -12.67
C LYS A 51 -6.64 4.75 -11.32
N THR A 52 -7.22 3.67 -10.82
CA THR A 52 -7.86 3.61 -9.50
C THR A 52 -7.25 2.49 -8.66
N ILE A 53 -7.33 2.64 -7.35
CA ILE A 53 -7.03 1.60 -6.37
C ILE A 53 -8.28 1.50 -5.49
N SER A 54 -8.81 0.31 -5.31
CA SER A 54 -10.00 0.06 -4.52
C SER A 54 -9.73 0.18 -3.01
N GLU A 55 -10.77 0.41 -2.22
CA GLU A 55 -10.65 0.37 -0.76
C GLU A 55 -10.14 -1.00 -0.27
N ALA A 56 -10.53 -2.09 -0.90
CA ALA A 56 -10.07 -3.43 -0.56
C ALA A 56 -8.54 -3.57 -0.74
N GLU A 57 -7.98 -3.05 -1.84
CA GLU A 57 -6.54 -3.04 -2.08
C GLU A 57 -5.80 -2.14 -1.09
N VAL A 58 -6.38 -0.99 -0.73
CA VAL A 58 -5.82 -0.12 0.32
C VAL A 58 -5.83 -0.81 1.67
N ARG A 59 -6.89 -1.54 2.02
CA ARG A 59 -6.96 -2.34 3.25
C ARG A 59 -5.91 -3.45 3.25
N GLU A 60 -5.74 -4.17 2.14
CA GLU A 60 -4.67 -5.17 2.00
C GLU A 60 -3.29 -4.54 2.19
N LEU A 61 -3.04 -3.39 1.56
CA LEU A 61 -1.80 -2.63 1.72
C LEU A 61 -1.54 -2.26 3.18
N LEU A 62 -2.54 -1.71 3.87
CA LEU A 62 -2.42 -1.26 5.26
C LEU A 62 -2.31 -2.43 6.24
N THR A 63 -2.89 -3.61 5.95
CA THR A 63 -2.72 -4.81 6.76
C THR A 63 -1.25 -5.19 6.93
N ALA A 64 -0.41 -4.96 5.92
CA ALA A 64 1.02 -5.22 6.03
C ALA A 64 1.70 -4.37 7.12
N THR A 65 1.21 -3.16 7.37
CA THR A 65 1.79 -2.25 8.39
C THR A 65 1.61 -2.77 9.81
N GLN A 66 0.60 -3.62 10.04
CA GLN A 66 0.35 -4.25 11.35
C GLN A 66 1.46 -5.25 11.75
N ASN A 67 2.25 -5.73 10.78
CA ASN A 67 3.37 -6.63 11.04
C ASN A 67 4.67 -5.87 11.38
N ALA A 68 4.67 -4.54 11.31
CA ALA A 68 5.83 -3.76 11.67
C ALA A 68 6.07 -3.83 13.20
N PRO A 69 7.31 -4.03 13.65
CA PRO A 69 7.61 -3.97 15.07
C PRO A 69 7.45 -2.54 15.59
N SER A 70 7.17 -2.43 16.89
CA SER A 70 7.14 -1.15 17.58
C SER A 70 7.69 -1.28 19.00
N TRP A 71 8.13 -0.19 19.57
CA TRP A 71 8.62 -0.15 20.95
C TRP A 71 7.60 -0.79 21.92
N ALA A 72 8.00 -1.82 22.64
CA ALA A 72 7.16 -2.60 23.54
C ALA A 72 5.77 -2.98 22.94
N ASN A 73 5.70 -3.19 21.62
CA ASN A 73 4.48 -3.48 20.87
C ASN A 73 3.37 -2.42 21.06
N GLN A 74 3.73 -1.15 21.20
CA GLN A 74 2.77 -0.06 21.43
C GLN A 74 1.94 0.32 20.21
N GLN A 75 2.38 -0.04 18.99
CA GLN A 75 1.65 0.14 17.72
C GLN A 75 1.09 1.56 17.56
N PRO A 76 1.93 2.62 17.65
CA PRO A 76 1.47 4.01 17.67
C PRO A 76 1.01 4.52 16.32
N SER A 77 1.36 3.85 15.23
CA SER A 77 1.13 4.33 13.85
C SER A 77 -0.33 4.29 13.46
N LYS A 78 -0.81 5.37 12.79
CA LYS A 78 -2.15 5.46 12.22
C LYS A 78 -2.10 6.04 10.81
N TYR A 79 -3.15 5.79 10.05
CA TYR A 79 -3.28 6.23 8.66
C TYR A 79 -4.67 6.78 8.39
N TYR A 80 -4.72 7.98 7.78
CA TYR A 80 -5.93 8.59 7.28
C TYR A 80 -5.90 8.52 5.75
N VAL A 81 -6.95 7.94 5.16
CA VAL A 81 -6.97 7.58 3.74
C VAL A 81 -7.79 8.58 2.94
N ALA A 82 -7.19 9.19 1.93
CA ALA A 82 -7.87 9.98 0.91
C ALA A 82 -7.95 9.17 -0.39
N ILE A 83 -9.11 8.56 -0.66
CA ILE A 83 -9.40 7.78 -1.87
C ILE A 83 -10.49 8.43 -2.73
N GLY A 84 -11.45 9.13 -2.13
CA GLY A 84 -12.48 9.89 -2.84
C GLY A 84 -11.93 11.16 -3.49
N ALA A 85 -12.55 11.62 -4.57
CA ALA A 85 -12.08 12.77 -5.35
C ALA A 85 -11.92 14.04 -4.49
N GLU A 86 -12.89 14.35 -3.65
CA GLU A 86 -12.89 15.52 -2.75
C GLU A 86 -11.68 15.50 -1.81
N LYS A 87 -11.47 14.40 -1.08
CA LYS A 87 -10.35 14.28 -0.13
C LYS A 87 -8.99 14.26 -0.80
N ARG A 88 -8.90 13.67 -2.01
CA ARG A 88 -7.66 13.71 -2.80
C ARG A 88 -7.31 15.13 -3.23
N GLU A 89 -8.30 15.90 -3.72
CA GLU A 89 -8.11 17.29 -4.12
C GLU A 89 -7.68 18.14 -2.92
N ALA A 90 -8.33 17.99 -1.78
CA ALA A 90 -7.94 18.67 -0.54
C ALA A 90 -6.46 18.39 -0.17
N VAL A 91 -6.03 17.13 -0.25
CA VAL A 91 -4.62 16.78 0.01
C VAL A 91 -3.67 17.43 -0.98
N LEU A 92 -4.01 17.45 -2.28
CA LEU A 92 -3.17 18.07 -3.31
C LEU A 92 -2.88 19.54 -3.04
N GLU A 93 -3.83 20.28 -2.48
CA GLU A 93 -3.64 21.69 -2.11
C GLU A 93 -2.72 21.86 -0.87
N LEU A 94 -2.55 20.82 -0.06
CA LEU A 94 -1.86 20.88 1.23
C LEU A 94 -0.43 20.31 1.22
N ILE A 95 0.06 19.83 0.06
CA ILE A 95 1.39 19.20 -0.08
C ILE A 95 2.41 20.07 -0.85
N GLY A 96 2.07 21.34 -1.09
CA GLY A 96 2.95 22.33 -1.70
C GLY A 96 3.53 21.89 -3.05
N GLY A 97 4.81 22.10 -3.29
CA GLY A 97 5.48 21.79 -4.56
C GLY A 97 5.49 20.30 -4.97
N ASN A 98 4.91 19.40 -4.18
CA ASN A 98 4.74 18.02 -4.57
C ASN A 98 3.46 17.79 -5.41
N LYS A 99 2.52 18.74 -5.44
CA LYS A 99 1.22 18.63 -6.12
C LYS A 99 1.36 18.06 -7.54
N GLU A 100 2.14 18.73 -8.38
CA GLU A 100 2.30 18.36 -9.79
C GLU A 100 2.94 16.98 -9.98
N ARG A 101 3.73 16.53 -9.01
CA ARG A 101 4.42 15.22 -9.04
C ARG A 101 3.47 14.06 -8.78
N VAL A 102 2.37 14.31 -8.08
CA VAL A 102 1.45 13.27 -7.60
C VAL A 102 0.00 13.50 -7.99
N ILE A 103 -0.26 14.46 -8.88
CA ILE A 103 -1.62 14.87 -9.28
C ILE A 103 -2.50 13.69 -9.73
N ASN A 104 -1.90 12.68 -10.38
CA ASN A 104 -2.59 11.49 -10.85
C ASN A 104 -2.56 10.32 -9.87
N ALA A 105 -1.99 10.47 -8.67
CA ALA A 105 -2.02 9.40 -7.67
C ALA A 105 -3.45 9.12 -7.21
N PRO A 106 -3.96 7.89 -7.30
CA PRO A 106 -5.34 7.57 -6.94
C PRO A 106 -5.61 7.59 -5.43
N VAL A 107 -4.57 7.47 -4.59
CA VAL A 107 -4.72 7.41 -3.14
C VAL A 107 -3.63 8.21 -2.46
N PHE A 108 -4.02 8.94 -1.39
CA PHE A 108 -3.09 9.51 -0.43
C PHE A 108 -3.34 8.94 0.97
N LEU A 109 -2.27 8.71 1.70
CA LEU A 109 -2.29 8.26 3.08
C LEU A 109 -1.59 9.33 3.94
N VAL A 110 -2.30 9.91 4.90
CA VAL A 110 -1.68 10.72 5.94
C VAL A 110 -1.19 9.79 7.03
N SER A 111 0.13 9.71 7.22
CA SER A 111 0.78 8.85 8.20
C SER A 111 1.04 9.64 9.48
N THR A 112 0.54 9.12 10.60
CA THR A 112 0.66 9.71 11.93
C THR A 112 1.16 8.70 12.95
N PHE A 113 1.55 9.18 14.13
CA PHE A 113 1.72 8.34 15.31
C PHE A 113 1.13 9.01 16.54
N GLU A 114 0.66 8.22 17.50
CA GLU A 114 0.19 8.70 18.80
C GLU A 114 1.38 9.10 19.68
N ARG A 115 1.39 10.37 20.14
CA ARG A 115 2.39 10.89 21.07
C ARG A 115 2.27 10.24 22.45
N GLY A 116 3.36 10.17 23.18
CA GLY A 116 3.37 9.68 24.56
C GLY A 116 3.11 8.18 24.69
N LYS A 117 3.16 7.41 23.58
CA LYS A 117 3.03 5.93 23.60
C LYS A 117 4.38 5.25 23.58
N SER A 118 5.01 5.18 22.40
CA SER A 118 6.33 4.54 22.27
C SER A 118 7.39 5.37 22.93
N GLY A 119 8.24 4.72 23.74
CA GLY A 119 9.24 5.38 24.56
C GLY A 119 8.71 5.93 25.90
N PHE A 120 7.46 5.58 26.27
CA PHE A 120 6.86 6.02 27.53
C PHE A 120 6.43 4.84 28.40
N PHE A 121 6.62 4.98 29.71
CA PHE A 121 6.14 4.04 30.72
C PHE A 121 5.34 4.80 31.78
N ARG A 122 4.08 4.44 31.99
CA ARG A 122 3.14 5.12 32.91
C ARG A 122 3.07 6.63 32.65
N GLY A 123 3.07 7.04 31.40
CA GLY A 123 2.96 8.45 31.00
C GLY A 123 4.27 9.25 31.08
N ASN A 124 5.39 8.65 31.47
CA ASN A 124 6.69 9.31 31.53
C ASN A 124 7.62 8.77 30.44
N PRO A 125 8.42 9.62 29.80
CA PRO A 125 9.44 9.15 28.86
C PRO A 125 10.47 8.29 29.60
N VAL A 126 10.86 7.17 29.01
CA VAL A 126 11.86 6.24 29.59
C VAL A 126 13.27 6.77 29.46
N ASP A 127 13.51 7.65 28.49
CA ASP A 127 14.77 8.34 28.25
C ASP A 127 14.55 9.67 27.50
N ALA A 128 15.62 10.35 27.15
CA ALA A 128 15.57 11.62 26.42
C ALA A 128 15.02 11.51 24.98
N THR A 129 14.86 10.29 24.44
CA THR A 129 14.33 10.06 23.10
C THR A 129 12.83 10.38 23.01
N GLY A 130 12.05 10.06 24.07
CA GLY A 130 10.64 10.40 24.15
C GLY A 130 9.85 10.03 22.89
N ASP A 131 9.12 10.98 22.33
CA ASP A 131 8.29 10.81 21.12
C ASP A 131 9.09 10.46 19.84
N PHE A 132 10.42 10.56 19.82
CA PHE A 132 11.20 10.05 18.68
C PHE A 132 11.07 8.54 18.51
N TRP A 133 10.77 7.79 19.58
CA TRP A 133 10.41 6.37 19.46
C TRP A 133 9.13 6.17 18.65
N GLY A 134 8.12 7.02 18.83
CA GLY A 134 6.91 7.00 18.01
C GLY A 134 7.19 7.31 16.53
N ALA A 135 8.07 8.28 16.27
CA ALA A 135 8.51 8.59 14.91
C ALA A 135 9.31 7.43 14.28
N TYR A 136 10.17 6.77 15.06
CA TYR A 136 10.92 5.59 14.61
C TYR A 136 9.98 4.44 14.24
N ASP A 137 9.02 4.11 15.10
CA ASP A 137 8.03 3.06 14.86
C ASP A 137 7.16 3.37 13.63
N ASN A 138 6.77 4.64 13.45
CA ASN A 138 6.04 5.07 12.27
C ASN A 138 6.88 4.91 10.99
N GLY A 139 8.18 5.18 11.07
CA GLY A 139 9.12 4.91 9.97
C GLY A 139 9.18 3.44 9.59
N LEU A 140 9.20 2.53 10.59
CA LEU A 140 9.14 1.07 10.36
C LEU A 140 7.81 0.67 9.70
N SER A 141 6.68 1.15 10.22
CA SER A 141 5.36 0.90 9.64
C SER A 141 5.28 1.38 8.18
N ASN A 142 5.78 2.58 7.89
CA ASN A 142 5.84 3.12 6.53
C ASN A 142 6.79 2.31 5.62
N ALA A 143 7.86 1.71 6.14
CA ALA A 143 8.72 0.81 5.37
C ALA A 143 7.95 -0.44 4.92
N TYR A 144 7.20 -1.07 5.81
CA TYR A 144 6.32 -2.20 5.46
C TYR A 144 5.30 -1.81 4.39
N LEU A 145 4.67 -0.63 4.55
CA LEU A 145 3.72 -0.10 3.57
C LEU A 145 4.34 0.02 2.18
N VAL A 146 5.48 0.69 2.03
CA VAL A 146 6.06 0.95 0.71
C VAL A 146 6.61 -0.31 0.05
N LEU A 147 7.05 -1.31 0.83
CA LEU A 147 7.47 -2.61 0.32
C LEU A 147 6.25 -3.43 -0.14
N LYS A 148 5.19 -3.47 0.68
CA LYS A 148 3.94 -4.14 0.30
C LYS A 148 3.31 -3.50 -0.93
N ALA A 149 3.27 -2.17 -1.02
CA ALA A 149 2.79 -1.46 -2.20
C ALA A 149 3.52 -1.95 -3.46
N ARG A 150 4.85 -2.01 -3.41
CA ARG A 150 5.65 -2.49 -4.55
C ARG A 150 5.39 -3.95 -4.86
N ALA A 151 5.22 -4.80 -3.86
CA ALA A 151 4.87 -6.21 -4.06
C ALA A 151 3.49 -6.39 -4.71
N MET A 152 2.56 -5.47 -4.47
CA MET A 152 1.23 -5.43 -5.10
C MET A 152 1.22 -4.76 -6.48
N GLY A 153 2.38 -4.29 -7.00
CA GLY A 153 2.46 -3.58 -8.27
C GLY A 153 2.18 -2.08 -8.18
N PHE A 154 1.98 -1.54 -6.98
CA PHE A 154 1.85 -0.11 -6.75
C PHE A 154 3.21 0.53 -6.46
N ASP A 155 3.24 1.84 -6.54
CA ASP A 155 4.40 2.66 -6.20
C ASP A 155 4.01 3.81 -5.29
N THR A 156 5.02 4.35 -4.60
CA THR A 156 4.78 5.34 -3.55
C THR A 156 5.72 6.53 -3.65
N LEU A 157 5.27 7.67 -3.09
CA LEU A 157 6.11 8.80 -2.72
C LEU A 157 5.78 9.24 -1.30
N ILE A 158 6.76 9.15 -0.39
CA ILE A 158 6.66 9.73 0.96
C ILE A 158 7.03 11.22 0.88
N MET A 159 6.14 12.09 1.32
CA MET A 159 6.27 13.54 1.25
C MET A 159 6.31 14.15 2.65
N GLY A 160 7.44 14.76 3.00
CA GLY A 160 7.60 15.50 4.25
C GLY A 160 7.09 16.94 4.17
N ILE A 161 7.13 17.58 2.99
CA ILE A 161 6.60 18.94 2.79
C ILE A 161 5.08 18.86 2.73
N ARG A 162 4.43 19.47 3.73
CA ARG A 162 2.98 19.47 3.92
C ARG A 162 2.55 20.58 4.86
N GLN A 163 1.31 21.01 4.77
CA GLN A 163 0.66 21.92 5.71
C GLN A 163 -0.03 21.10 6.82
N ALA A 164 0.74 20.74 7.86
CA ALA A 164 0.30 19.76 8.86
C ALA A 164 -0.98 20.19 9.60
N ASP A 165 -1.11 21.47 9.99
CA ASP A 165 -2.29 21.96 10.72
C ASP A 165 -3.55 21.96 9.84
N ALA A 166 -3.42 22.31 8.57
CA ALA A 166 -4.53 22.24 7.63
C ALA A 166 -4.95 20.78 7.36
N ILE A 167 -4.01 19.87 7.21
CA ILE A 167 -4.29 18.42 7.08
C ILE A 167 -4.98 17.90 8.36
N ARG A 168 -4.53 18.34 9.55
CA ARG A 168 -5.16 17.99 10.83
C ARG A 168 -6.64 18.37 10.82
N ALA A 169 -6.96 19.60 10.44
CA ALA A 169 -8.32 20.10 10.36
C ALA A 169 -9.16 19.33 9.33
N GLU A 170 -8.58 19.07 8.14
CA GLU A 170 -9.24 18.39 7.02
C GLU A 170 -9.66 16.95 7.34
N PHE A 171 -8.83 16.23 8.13
CA PHE A 171 -9.06 14.83 8.48
C PHE A 171 -9.55 14.63 9.92
N GLY A 172 -9.73 15.69 10.71
CA GLY A 172 -10.10 15.60 12.12
C GLY A 172 -9.07 14.84 12.96
N ILE A 173 -7.78 15.00 12.65
CA ILE A 173 -6.69 14.30 13.35
C ILE A 173 -6.53 14.94 14.73
N PRO A 174 -6.58 14.15 15.84
CA PRO A 174 -6.43 14.71 17.17
C PRO A 174 -5.03 15.27 17.44
N ASP A 175 -4.91 16.24 18.35
CA ASP A 175 -3.63 16.86 18.74
C ASP A 175 -2.66 15.87 19.40
N SER A 176 -3.20 14.78 19.95
CA SER A 176 -2.40 13.67 20.48
C SER A 176 -1.63 12.90 19.40
N GLU A 177 -1.88 13.17 18.11
CA GLU A 177 -1.16 12.55 17.02
C GLU A 177 -0.19 13.52 16.34
N ALA A 178 1.01 13.03 16.03
CA ALA A 178 1.97 13.74 15.18
C ALA A 178 1.82 13.31 13.72
N ILE A 179 1.58 14.27 12.82
CA ILE A 179 1.53 14.02 11.38
C ILE A 179 2.96 13.94 10.85
N MET A 180 3.39 12.79 10.34
CA MET A 180 4.77 12.56 9.88
C MET A 180 4.94 12.81 8.39
N ALA A 181 4.05 12.27 7.57
CA ALA A 181 4.15 12.36 6.12
C ALA A 181 2.78 12.24 5.45
N VAL A 182 2.72 12.70 4.20
CA VAL A 182 1.69 12.28 3.25
C VAL A 182 2.34 11.32 2.26
N ILE A 183 1.71 10.18 2.01
CA ILE A 183 2.22 9.13 1.12
C ILE A 183 1.26 9.00 -0.06
N ALA A 184 1.75 9.35 -1.25
CA ALA A 184 1.03 9.05 -2.49
C ALA A 184 1.20 7.57 -2.85
N VAL A 185 0.12 6.92 -3.30
CA VAL A 185 0.11 5.53 -3.77
C VAL A 185 -0.55 5.48 -5.13
N GLY A 186 0.04 4.76 -6.09
CA GLY A 186 -0.51 4.64 -7.44
C GLY A 186 0.36 3.79 -8.36
N TYR A 187 0.08 3.86 -9.65
CA TYR A 187 0.84 3.17 -10.70
C TYR A 187 1.85 4.14 -11.30
N ARG A 188 3.12 3.73 -11.41
CA ARG A 188 4.18 4.59 -11.96
C ARG A 188 3.96 4.87 -13.46
N ALA A 189 4.04 6.14 -13.85
CA ALA A 189 4.05 6.58 -15.25
C ALA A 189 5.47 6.70 -15.83
N GLN A 190 6.51 6.54 -15.01
CA GLN A 190 7.91 6.61 -15.43
C GLN A 190 8.78 5.68 -14.57
N GLU A 191 9.89 5.21 -15.15
CA GLU A 191 10.91 4.46 -14.43
C GLU A 191 12.08 5.38 -14.08
N PRO A 192 12.18 5.87 -12.83
CA PRO A 192 13.27 6.75 -12.43
C PRO A 192 14.56 5.95 -12.20
N ASN A 193 15.69 6.59 -12.47
CA ASN A 193 16.98 6.05 -12.09
C ASN A 193 17.07 5.76 -10.60
N ARG A 194 17.81 4.72 -10.23
CA ARG A 194 18.12 4.43 -8.84
C ARG A 194 19.20 5.40 -8.35
N PRO A 195 18.94 6.25 -7.36
CA PRO A 195 19.99 7.07 -6.77
C PRO A 195 21.11 6.20 -6.17
N ALA A 196 22.34 6.66 -6.25
CA ALA A 196 23.47 6.01 -5.60
C ALA A 196 23.22 5.86 -4.09
N ARG A 197 23.83 4.87 -3.50
CA ARG A 197 23.86 4.67 -2.05
C ARG A 197 25.29 4.87 -1.58
N LYS A 198 25.43 5.25 -0.31
CA LYS A 198 26.73 5.25 0.36
C LYS A 198 27.30 3.85 0.38
N ASP A 199 28.61 3.74 0.36
CA ASP A 199 29.27 2.46 0.57
C ASP A 199 28.96 1.92 1.98
N LEU A 200 28.97 0.60 2.11
CA LEU A 200 28.65 -0.03 3.38
C LEU A 200 29.59 0.42 4.50
N ASP A 201 30.88 0.57 4.20
CA ASP A 201 31.92 0.98 5.15
C ASP A 201 31.74 2.42 5.67
N GLU A 202 30.96 3.27 4.96
CA GLU A 202 30.62 4.60 5.46
C GLU A 202 29.56 4.58 6.59
N ILE A 203 28.78 3.50 6.67
CA ILE A 203 27.62 3.41 7.57
C ILE A 203 27.70 2.27 8.58
N VAL A 204 28.72 1.39 8.47
CA VAL A 204 28.93 0.21 9.35
C VAL A 204 30.33 0.28 9.94
N LYS A 205 30.45 -0.06 11.20
CA LYS A 205 31.74 -0.29 11.88
C LYS A 205 31.68 -1.62 12.61
N PHE A 206 32.70 -2.45 12.42
CA PHE A 206 32.92 -3.68 13.15
C PHE A 206 33.94 -3.43 14.26
N PHE A 207 33.71 -3.99 15.46
CA PHE A 207 34.57 -3.87 16.63
C PHE A 207 34.99 -5.24 17.11
#